data_baa415201143a43bbf4f99c9d87c9662
#
_entry.id   baa415201143a43bbf4f99c9d87c9662
#
_cell.length_a   1.000
_cell.length_b   1.000
_cell.length_c   1.000
_cell.angle_alpha   90.00
_cell.angle_beta   90.00
_cell.angle_gamma   90.00
#
_symmetry.space_group_name_H-M   'P 1'
#
loop_
_entity.id
_entity.type
_entity.pdbx_description
1 polymer ?
#
loop_
_entity_poly.entity_id
_entity_poly.type
_entity_poly.pdbx_seq_one_letter_code
_entity_poly.pdbx_strand_id
1 'polypeptide(L)'
;MSLFPRHSQQLQNMMSTRKAALFLTGFLICIGQAIIAQGFPNYEGGFKFELSEDGSKYIRIISWVQGQAVYNTEDTFDVNGNQNSNLSFNLRRARILLYSQLNRNFLIVTHFGLNNLNSNTISPTGKGEGSQLFFHGAWVEYNLNKNHALGGGLHYFNGISRLNSQSTLNMMTLDNHRQAWATLGLSDQFGRHVGIFAKGRFNKLQYRVSINEASVSSLDERDPVAGGEAVYRGRSLLGSKKAGKTFAGYFDYQIFDEESNLLPYKVGTYLGEKRVFNIGAGFFLHPGGAVIDNGSTLQPELAGEDVFIYAVDAFYDAPLSDKGNALTAYALYQVADYGKNYLFGPYGTGNFFCSHAGYVFKGDMTKRRYQPYISYEWQSYDAVDDNRNSIGIGINAYRSGHHSKFTLEYKSDVFGDTKSNYLILQAMIYL
;
A
#
# COMPACT_ATOMS: atom_id res chain seq x y z
N MET A 1 5.58 -49.82 24.81
CA MET A 1 6.75 -49.12 25.37
C MET A 1 7.50 -48.51 24.17
N SER A 2 7.09 -47.30 23.76
CA SER A 2 7.59 -46.61 22.55
C SER A 2 8.56 -45.50 22.98
N LEU A 3 9.82 -45.75 22.78
CA LEU A 3 10.91 -44.80 22.95
C LEU A 3 11.32 -44.36 21.53
N PHE A 4 10.70 -43.28 21.00
CA PHE A 4 11.27 -42.43 19.95
C PHE A 4 10.25 -41.40 19.44
N PRO A 5 10.12 -40.22 20.07
CA PRO A 5 9.77 -39.02 19.31
C PRO A 5 10.59 -37.74 19.62
N ARG A 6 11.54 -37.77 20.57
CA ARG A 6 12.25 -36.53 20.95
C ARG A 6 13.41 -36.14 20.03
N HIS A 7 13.96 -37.02 19.22
CA HIS A 7 15.10 -36.73 18.35
C HIS A 7 14.70 -36.02 17.04
N SER A 8 13.48 -36.26 16.54
CA SER A 8 13.02 -35.64 15.29
C SER A 8 12.70 -34.16 15.47
N GLN A 9 12.12 -33.77 16.60
CA GLN A 9 11.81 -32.35 16.90
C GLN A 9 13.06 -31.48 17.13
N GLN A 10 14.11 -32.05 17.75
CA GLN A 10 15.37 -31.32 17.91
C GLN A 10 16.11 -31.11 16.59
N LEU A 11 16.07 -32.09 15.69
CA LEU A 11 16.63 -31.96 14.34
C LEU A 11 15.86 -30.96 13.47
N GLN A 12 14.54 -30.94 13.55
CA GLN A 12 13.71 -29.97 12.86
C GLN A 12 13.96 -28.54 13.35
N ASN A 13 14.04 -28.33 14.66
CA ASN A 13 14.38 -27.02 15.22
C ASN A 13 15.80 -26.55 14.86
N MET A 14 16.78 -27.47 14.80
CA MET A 14 18.13 -27.14 14.35
C MET A 14 18.20 -26.84 12.84
N MET A 15 17.40 -27.48 12.02
CA MET A 15 17.31 -27.17 10.58
C MET A 15 16.60 -25.82 10.33
N SER A 16 15.56 -25.49 11.07
CA SER A 16 14.86 -24.22 11.02
C SER A 16 15.77 -23.04 11.41
N THR A 17 16.52 -23.17 12.49
CA THR A 17 17.48 -22.13 12.93
C THR A 17 18.64 -21.96 11.95
N ARG A 18 19.13 -23.04 11.30
CA ARG A 18 20.18 -22.94 10.26
C ARG A 18 19.68 -22.24 9.00
N LYS A 19 18.44 -22.52 8.57
CA LYS A 19 17.82 -21.83 7.42
C LYS A 19 17.60 -20.34 7.71
N ALA A 20 17.13 -19.98 8.90
CA ALA A 20 16.99 -18.59 9.33
C ALA A 20 18.35 -17.87 9.43
N ALA A 21 19.40 -18.56 9.92
CA ALA A 21 20.75 -18.02 9.98
C ALA A 21 21.35 -17.78 8.58
N LEU A 22 21.12 -18.67 7.61
CA LEU A 22 21.53 -18.50 6.22
C LEU A 22 20.82 -17.30 5.57
N PHE A 23 19.54 -17.07 5.88
CA PHE A 23 18.78 -15.91 5.42
C PHE A 23 19.33 -14.60 5.99
N LEU A 24 19.69 -14.61 7.27
CA LEU A 24 20.31 -13.48 7.96
C LEU A 24 21.72 -13.18 7.42
N THR A 25 22.47 -14.23 7.08
CA THR A 25 23.83 -14.11 6.50
C THR A 25 23.76 -13.54 5.09
N GLY A 26 22.77 -13.94 4.27
CA GLY A 26 22.52 -13.34 2.94
C GLY A 26 22.22 -11.84 3.02
N PHE A 27 21.46 -11.42 4.03
CA PHE A 27 21.21 -10.00 4.29
C PHE A 27 22.50 -9.23 4.62
N LEU A 28 23.36 -9.79 5.46
CA LEU A 28 24.62 -9.17 5.85
C LEU A 28 25.60 -9.05 4.67
N ILE A 29 25.61 -9.99 3.72
CA ILE A 29 26.47 -9.97 2.53
C ILE A 29 25.99 -8.87 1.53
N CYS A 30 24.70 -8.68 1.35
CA CYS A 30 24.13 -7.60 0.51
C CYS A 30 24.49 -6.20 1.02
N ILE A 31 24.86 -6.06 2.29
CA ILE A 31 25.30 -4.79 2.89
C ILE A 31 26.73 -4.38 2.47
N GLY A 32 27.50 -5.26 1.80
CA GLY A 32 28.96 -5.09 1.56
C GLY A 32 29.41 -4.10 0.50
N GLN A 33 28.61 -3.72 -0.50
CA GLN A 33 29.07 -2.93 -1.66
C GLN A 33 28.37 -1.56 -1.78
N ALA A 34 29.10 -0.50 -2.06
CA ALA A 34 28.59 0.86 -2.19
C ALA A 34 28.29 1.20 -3.66
N ILE A 35 27.05 1.56 -3.95
CA ILE A 35 26.65 2.26 -5.17
C ILE A 35 26.20 3.65 -4.73
N ILE A 36 26.77 4.70 -5.34
CA ILE A 36 26.40 6.09 -5.05
C ILE A 36 25.25 6.45 -5.99
N ALA A 37 24.05 6.56 -5.46
CA ALA A 37 22.91 7.18 -6.14
C ALA A 37 22.26 8.18 -5.17
N GLN A 38 21.97 9.38 -5.63
CA GLN A 38 21.38 10.45 -4.82
C GLN A 38 19.86 10.47 -5.00
N GLY A 39 19.09 10.51 -3.92
CA GLY A 39 17.65 10.51 -3.97
C GLY A 39 16.92 11.32 -2.93
N PHE A 40 15.92 12.02 -3.38
CA PHE A 40 15.08 12.91 -2.59
C PHE A 40 13.70 12.33 -2.30
N PRO A 41 13.14 12.54 -1.09
CA PRO A 41 11.86 11.95 -0.69
C PRO A 41 10.65 12.46 -1.47
N ASN A 42 10.75 13.60 -2.17
CA ASN A 42 9.62 14.25 -2.85
C ASN A 42 9.49 13.93 -4.36
N TYR A 43 9.98 12.80 -4.83
CA TYR A 43 10.03 12.46 -6.26
C TYR A 43 10.86 13.45 -7.10
N GLU A 44 11.87 14.04 -6.50
CA GLU A 44 12.79 14.94 -7.19
C GLU A 44 13.94 14.20 -7.90
N GLY A 45 14.07 12.91 -7.66
CA GLY A 45 15.02 12.02 -8.34
C GLY A 45 14.63 11.70 -9.79
N GLY A 46 15.34 10.75 -10.38
CA GLY A 46 15.12 10.29 -11.75
C GLY A 46 15.77 11.20 -12.79
N PHE A 47 15.47 10.88 -14.05
CA PHE A 47 15.96 11.69 -15.19
C PHE A 47 15.01 12.84 -15.45
N LYS A 48 15.51 14.08 -15.40
CA LYS A 48 14.78 15.27 -15.78
C LYS A 48 15.35 15.84 -17.08
N PHE A 49 14.50 15.95 -18.10
CA PHE A 49 14.81 16.57 -19.38
C PHE A 49 14.09 17.92 -19.46
N GLU A 50 14.83 19.01 -19.44
CA GLU A 50 14.28 20.34 -19.61
C GLU A 50 14.04 20.62 -21.10
N LEU A 51 12.83 21.05 -21.43
CA LEU A 51 12.37 21.30 -22.79
C LEU A 51 12.24 22.80 -23.08
N SER A 52 12.53 23.66 -22.10
CA SER A 52 12.56 25.12 -22.23
C SER A 52 13.68 25.70 -21.35
N GLU A 53 14.26 26.81 -21.79
CA GLU A 53 15.36 27.49 -21.09
C GLU A 53 14.96 28.00 -19.67
N ASP A 54 13.70 28.36 -19.49
CA ASP A 54 13.14 28.81 -18.20
C ASP A 54 12.76 27.66 -17.25
N GLY A 55 12.98 26.39 -17.65
CA GLY A 55 12.64 25.19 -16.86
C GLY A 55 11.13 24.97 -16.68
N SER A 56 10.27 25.76 -17.33
CA SER A 56 8.81 25.65 -17.20
C SER A 56 8.21 24.46 -17.95
N LYS A 57 8.98 23.87 -18.88
CA LYS A 57 8.62 22.66 -19.62
C LYS A 57 9.67 21.59 -19.38
N TYR A 58 9.23 20.45 -18.89
CA TYR A 58 10.14 19.32 -18.65
C TYR A 58 9.41 17.98 -18.68
N ILE A 59 10.16 16.92 -18.91
CA ILE A 59 9.74 15.54 -18.69
C ILE A 59 10.62 14.97 -17.59
N ARG A 60 10.01 14.29 -16.63
CA ARG A 60 10.73 13.56 -15.59
C ARG A 60 10.34 12.08 -15.63
N ILE A 61 11.35 11.23 -15.53
CA ILE A 61 11.21 9.77 -15.54
C ILE A 61 11.75 9.24 -14.23
N ILE A 62 10.95 8.52 -13.47
CA ILE A 62 11.35 7.77 -12.28
C ILE A 62 11.05 6.31 -12.53
N SER A 63 12.01 5.43 -12.30
CA SER A 63 11.78 3.99 -12.39
C SER A 63 12.29 3.28 -11.15
N TRP A 64 11.63 2.19 -10.77
CA TRP A 64 12.03 1.40 -9.61
C TRP A 64 11.68 -0.06 -9.74
N VAL A 65 12.45 -0.84 -8.98
CA VAL A 65 12.28 -2.28 -8.85
C VAL A 65 12.29 -2.65 -7.36
N GLN A 66 11.36 -3.51 -6.95
CA GLN A 66 11.29 -4.12 -5.63
C GLN A 66 11.26 -5.64 -5.77
N GLY A 67 12.31 -6.31 -5.33
CA GLY A 67 12.37 -7.77 -5.24
C GLY A 67 12.21 -8.21 -3.79
N GLN A 68 11.55 -9.34 -3.58
CA GLN A 68 11.35 -9.94 -2.26
C GLN A 68 11.78 -11.40 -2.24
N ALA A 69 12.35 -11.81 -1.11
CA ALA A 69 12.47 -13.19 -0.69
C ALA A 69 11.61 -13.36 0.57
N VAL A 70 10.66 -14.29 0.51
CA VAL A 70 9.69 -14.53 1.59
C VAL A 70 9.90 -15.94 2.11
N TYR A 71 10.17 -16.06 3.39
CA TYR A 71 10.25 -17.33 4.10
C TYR A 71 9.02 -17.47 5.01
N ASN A 72 8.16 -18.45 4.71
CA ASN A 72 7.07 -18.84 5.60
C ASN A 72 7.62 -19.74 6.69
N THR A 73 7.33 -19.47 7.96
CA THR A 73 7.81 -20.30 9.07
C THR A 73 6.98 -21.56 9.26
N GLU A 74 5.82 -21.66 8.64
CA GLU A 74 4.94 -22.81 8.73
C GLU A 74 5.25 -23.81 7.63
N ASP A 75 5.40 -25.07 8.00
CA ASP A 75 5.63 -26.15 7.06
C ASP A 75 4.33 -26.52 6.36
N THR A 76 4.37 -26.56 5.04
CA THR A 76 3.29 -27.08 4.21
C THR A 76 3.75 -28.33 3.46
N PHE A 77 2.82 -29.25 3.20
CA PHE A 77 3.12 -30.53 2.57
C PHE A 77 2.29 -30.70 1.31
N ASP A 78 2.84 -31.40 0.32
CA ASP A 78 2.10 -31.82 -0.86
C ASP A 78 1.19 -33.03 -0.54
N VAL A 79 0.41 -33.46 -1.52
CA VAL A 79 -0.53 -34.60 -1.37
C VAL A 79 0.18 -35.95 -1.09
N ASN A 80 1.48 -36.03 -1.34
CA ASN A 80 2.28 -37.18 -1.09
C ASN A 80 3.04 -37.12 0.26
N GLY A 81 2.83 -36.06 1.03
CA GLY A 81 3.47 -35.82 2.32
C GLY A 81 4.90 -35.25 2.21
N ASN A 82 5.33 -34.81 1.04
CA ASN A 82 6.61 -34.11 0.90
C ASN A 82 6.49 -32.63 1.35
N GLN A 83 7.48 -32.20 2.10
CA GLN A 83 7.52 -30.80 2.54
C GLN A 83 7.73 -29.84 1.36
N ASN A 84 6.85 -28.86 1.21
CA ASN A 84 7.02 -27.78 0.25
C ASN A 84 8.16 -26.83 0.65
N SER A 85 8.69 -26.11 -0.32
CA SER A 85 9.66 -25.06 -0.04
C SER A 85 9.00 -23.89 0.70
N ASN A 86 9.54 -23.56 1.87
CA ASN A 86 9.08 -22.41 2.65
C ASN A 86 9.64 -21.08 2.12
N LEU A 87 10.60 -21.11 1.19
CA LEU A 87 11.22 -19.94 0.59
C LEU A 87 10.66 -19.69 -0.80
N SER A 88 10.17 -18.49 -1.02
CA SER A 88 9.69 -18.01 -2.32
C SER A 88 10.33 -16.68 -2.70
N PHE A 89 10.41 -16.42 -4.00
CA PHE A 89 10.89 -15.17 -4.55
C PHE A 89 9.80 -14.50 -5.39
N ASN A 90 9.69 -13.19 -5.28
CA ASN A 90 8.80 -12.42 -6.13
C ASN A 90 9.41 -11.06 -6.53
N LEU A 91 9.01 -10.60 -7.71
CA LEU A 91 9.18 -9.23 -8.13
C LEU A 91 7.95 -8.46 -7.65
N ARG A 92 8.08 -7.83 -6.47
CA ARG A 92 6.96 -7.16 -5.83
C ARG A 92 6.41 -6.01 -6.67
N ARG A 93 7.33 -5.19 -7.25
CA ARG A 93 6.99 -4.10 -8.17
C ARG A 93 8.14 -3.84 -9.14
N ALA A 94 7.79 -3.58 -10.39
CA ALA A 94 8.66 -2.92 -11.35
C ALA A 94 7.83 -1.86 -12.07
N ARG A 95 8.22 -0.57 -11.98
CA ARG A 95 7.37 0.54 -12.40
C ARG A 95 8.14 1.67 -13.03
N ILE A 96 7.45 2.42 -13.88
CA ILE A 96 7.91 3.65 -14.49
C ILE A 96 6.84 4.72 -14.28
N LEU A 97 7.24 5.83 -13.69
CA LEU A 97 6.45 7.05 -13.53
C LEU A 97 7.03 8.13 -14.43
N LEU A 98 6.21 8.63 -15.34
CA LEU A 98 6.50 9.75 -16.21
C LEU A 98 5.61 10.91 -15.81
N TYR A 99 6.18 12.09 -15.58
CA TYR A 99 5.37 13.28 -15.48
C TYR A 99 5.98 14.43 -16.29
N SER A 100 5.11 15.08 -17.06
CA SER A 100 5.48 16.05 -18.08
C SER A 100 4.78 17.37 -17.79
N GLN A 101 5.56 18.38 -17.41
CA GLN A 101 5.09 19.75 -17.30
C GLN A 101 5.13 20.37 -18.69
N LEU A 102 3.96 20.53 -19.32
CA LEU A 102 3.84 21.08 -20.68
C LEU A 102 3.99 22.60 -20.72
N ASN A 103 3.55 23.25 -19.66
CA ASN A 103 3.69 24.67 -19.38
C ASN A 103 3.39 24.88 -17.89
N ARG A 104 3.34 26.13 -17.43
CA ARG A 104 3.10 26.44 -16.00
C ARG A 104 1.77 25.91 -15.45
N ASN A 105 0.80 25.64 -16.32
CA ASN A 105 -0.56 25.26 -15.92
C ASN A 105 -0.86 23.77 -16.14
N PHE A 106 -0.28 23.13 -17.16
CA PHE A 106 -0.64 21.76 -17.54
C PHE A 106 0.43 20.74 -17.16
N LEU A 107 0.02 19.73 -16.42
CA LEU A 107 0.80 18.55 -16.08
C LEU A 107 0.13 17.31 -16.67
N ILE A 108 0.90 16.43 -17.29
CA ILE A 108 0.48 15.07 -17.67
C ILE A 108 1.25 14.09 -16.82
N VAL A 109 0.57 13.11 -16.27
CA VAL A 109 1.19 12.01 -15.51
C VAL A 109 0.80 10.68 -16.14
N THR A 110 1.79 9.83 -16.35
CA THR A 110 1.63 8.46 -16.79
C THR A 110 2.45 7.54 -15.91
N HIS A 111 1.80 6.54 -15.32
CA HIS A 111 2.41 5.61 -14.39
C HIS A 111 2.01 4.19 -14.80
N PHE A 112 2.98 3.34 -15.09
CA PHE A 112 2.72 1.97 -15.49
C PHE A 112 3.78 1.02 -14.91
N GLY A 113 3.49 -0.26 -14.93
CA GLY A 113 4.39 -1.30 -14.44
C GLY A 113 3.66 -2.58 -14.12
N LEU A 114 4.31 -3.43 -13.36
CA LEU A 114 3.78 -4.71 -12.92
C LEU A 114 3.94 -4.89 -11.40
N ASN A 115 3.13 -5.80 -10.85
CA ASN A 115 3.15 -6.17 -9.44
C ASN A 115 3.14 -7.68 -9.27
N ASN A 116 3.77 -8.18 -8.19
CA ASN A 116 3.66 -9.55 -7.71
C ASN A 116 3.95 -10.62 -8.78
N LEU A 117 4.97 -10.40 -9.60
CA LEU A 117 5.41 -11.40 -10.55
C LEU A 117 6.22 -12.49 -9.81
N ASN A 118 5.75 -13.73 -9.89
CA ASN A 118 6.36 -14.91 -9.27
C ASN A 118 6.09 -16.15 -10.13
N SER A 119 6.50 -17.33 -9.68
CA SER A 119 6.33 -18.60 -10.42
C SER A 119 4.87 -18.94 -10.75
N ASN A 120 3.90 -18.45 -9.97
CA ASN A 120 2.48 -18.72 -10.17
C ASN A 120 1.81 -17.71 -11.11
N THR A 121 2.43 -16.54 -11.31
CA THR A 121 1.86 -15.44 -12.09
C THR A 121 2.62 -15.14 -13.37
N ILE A 122 3.82 -15.71 -13.55
CA ILE A 122 4.59 -15.59 -14.79
C ILE A 122 4.05 -16.57 -15.85
N SER A 123 3.71 -16.04 -17.02
CA SER A 123 3.31 -16.89 -18.14
C SER A 123 4.53 -17.39 -18.89
N PRO A 124 4.67 -18.72 -19.12
CA PRO A 124 5.79 -19.27 -19.89
C PRO A 124 5.81 -18.83 -21.34
N THR A 125 4.67 -18.37 -21.88
CA THR A 125 4.55 -17.88 -23.25
C THR A 125 4.61 -16.37 -23.37
N GLY A 126 4.78 -15.64 -22.25
CA GLY A 126 4.66 -14.19 -22.20
C GLY A 126 3.25 -13.65 -22.49
N LYS A 127 2.26 -14.52 -22.65
CA LYS A 127 0.85 -14.14 -22.83
C LYS A 127 0.15 -14.20 -21.48
N GLY A 128 -0.03 -13.05 -20.97
CA GLY A 128 -0.43 -12.62 -19.72
C GLY A 128 -1.56 -13.30 -19.01
N GLU A 129 -1.23 -14.07 -18.04
CA GLU A 129 -2.09 -14.38 -16.91
C GLU A 129 -1.38 -13.89 -15.64
N GLY A 130 -2.12 -13.32 -14.72
CA GLY A 130 -1.56 -12.84 -13.45
C GLY A 130 -0.93 -11.45 -13.52
N SER A 131 0.35 -11.32 -13.27
CA SER A 131 1.05 -10.02 -13.21
C SER A 131 1.40 -9.49 -14.58
N GLN A 132 0.49 -8.73 -15.16
CA GLN A 132 0.72 -8.08 -16.46
C GLN A 132 1.16 -6.63 -16.28
N LEU A 133 1.80 -6.10 -17.33
CA LEU A 133 2.04 -4.68 -17.45
C LEU A 133 0.69 -3.94 -17.50
N PHE A 134 0.45 -3.02 -16.59
CA PHE A 134 -0.79 -2.25 -16.52
C PHE A 134 -0.51 -0.78 -16.20
N PHE A 135 -1.49 0.07 -16.56
CA PHE A 135 -1.45 1.46 -16.16
C PHE A 135 -1.87 1.61 -14.71
N HIS A 136 -0.95 2.11 -13.89
CA HIS A 136 -1.25 2.56 -12.53
C HIS A 136 -1.99 3.88 -12.53
N GLY A 137 -1.63 4.78 -13.45
CA GLY A 137 -2.26 6.07 -13.58
C GLY A 137 -2.00 6.68 -14.95
N ALA A 138 -2.97 7.43 -15.44
CA ALA A 138 -2.86 8.26 -16.63
C ALA A 138 -3.86 9.41 -16.48
N TRP A 139 -3.37 10.60 -16.14
CA TRP A 139 -4.24 11.75 -15.91
C TRP A 139 -3.61 13.04 -16.39
N VAL A 140 -4.46 14.03 -16.59
CA VAL A 140 -4.06 15.40 -16.84
C VAL A 140 -4.48 16.29 -15.68
N GLU A 141 -3.72 17.35 -15.45
CA GLU A 141 -3.94 18.28 -14.38
C GLU A 141 -3.79 19.71 -14.90
N TYR A 142 -4.70 20.58 -14.48
CA TYR A 142 -4.67 22.00 -14.75
C TYR A 142 -4.54 22.78 -13.44
N ASN A 143 -3.45 23.54 -13.31
CA ASN A 143 -3.21 24.44 -12.19
C ASN A 143 -4.06 25.70 -12.35
N LEU A 144 -5.08 25.87 -11.51
CA LEU A 144 -5.88 27.08 -11.43
C LEU A 144 -5.04 28.26 -10.92
N ASN A 145 -4.18 27.96 -9.97
CA ASN A 145 -3.19 28.89 -9.41
C ASN A 145 -2.10 28.07 -8.69
N LYS A 146 -1.19 28.73 -7.98
CA LYS A 146 -0.08 28.08 -7.26
C LYS A 146 -0.51 27.09 -6.15
N ASN A 147 -1.76 27.19 -5.67
CA ASN A 147 -2.24 26.42 -4.53
C ASN A 147 -3.34 25.41 -4.91
N HIS A 148 -4.00 25.55 -6.06
CA HIS A 148 -5.17 24.76 -6.41
C HIS A 148 -5.07 24.23 -7.83
N ALA A 149 -5.45 22.97 -8.02
CA ALA A 149 -5.49 22.31 -9.32
C ALA A 149 -6.74 21.43 -9.46
N LEU A 150 -7.16 21.24 -10.69
CA LEU A 150 -8.18 20.29 -11.11
C LEU A 150 -7.54 19.28 -12.05
N GLY A 151 -8.02 18.05 -12.04
CA GLY A 151 -7.53 17.05 -12.96
C GLY A 151 -8.54 15.95 -13.22
N GLY A 152 -8.19 15.05 -14.14
CA GLY A 152 -9.03 13.92 -14.48
C GLY A 152 -8.29 12.89 -15.31
N GLY A 153 -8.81 11.67 -15.27
CA GLY A 153 -8.24 10.48 -15.88
C GLY A 153 -8.21 9.31 -14.90
N LEU A 154 -7.30 8.36 -15.12
CA LEU A 154 -7.03 7.28 -14.19
C LEU A 154 -6.07 7.79 -13.10
N HIS A 155 -6.53 7.99 -11.88
CA HIS A 155 -5.77 8.68 -10.84
C HIS A 155 -5.83 8.00 -9.45
N TYR A 156 -5.04 8.52 -8.50
CA TYR A 156 -4.93 8.07 -7.11
C TYR A 156 -5.36 9.13 -6.07
N PHE A 157 -6.04 10.20 -6.47
CA PHE A 157 -6.50 11.23 -5.54
C PHE A 157 -7.79 10.87 -4.79
N ASN A 158 -8.07 9.61 -4.62
CA ASN A 158 -9.23 8.98 -3.98
C ASN A 158 -8.89 8.30 -2.65
N GLY A 159 -7.71 8.50 -2.11
CA GLY A 159 -7.36 8.02 -0.78
C GLY A 159 -8.08 8.79 0.32
N ILE A 160 -8.38 8.10 1.42
CA ILE A 160 -9.08 8.64 2.60
C ILE A 160 -8.17 8.83 3.80
N SER A 161 -6.91 8.49 3.67
CA SER A 161 -5.87 8.64 4.70
C SER A 161 -4.50 8.81 4.06
N ARG A 162 -3.51 9.17 4.87
CA ARG A 162 -2.11 9.16 4.45
C ARG A 162 -1.66 7.78 4.01
N LEU A 163 -2.10 6.72 4.70
CA LEU A 163 -1.73 5.34 4.39
C LEU A 163 -2.20 4.91 2.99
N ASN A 164 -3.41 5.27 2.58
CA ASN A 164 -3.90 5.02 1.21
C ASN A 164 -3.08 5.75 0.14
N SER A 165 -2.58 6.93 0.49
CA SER A 165 -1.81 7.78 -0.41
C SER A 165 -0.29 7.61 -0.25
N GLN A 166 0.17 6.63 0.52
CA GLN A 166 1.59 6.47 0.82
C GLN A 166 2.39 6.02 -0.41
N SER A 167 3.51 6.69 -0.62
CA SER A 167 4.45 6.35 -1.69
C SER A 167 5.18 5.04 -1.43
N THR A 168 5.20 4.16 -2.41
CA THR A 168 5.98 2.92 -2.34
C THR A 168 7.49 3.14 -2.34
N LEU A 169 7.96 4.32 -2.75
CA LEU A 169 9.39 4.64 -2.81
C LEU A 169 9.98 5.03 -1.44
N ASN A 170 9.16 5.60 -0.56
CA ASN A 170 9.64 6.14 0.72
C ASN A 170 8.79 5.74 1.93
N MET A 171 8.04 4.64 1.82
CA MET A 171 7.39 4.05 2.98
C MET A 171 8.41 3.49 3.96
N MET A 172 8.11 3.59 5.26
CA MET A 172 8.94 3.03 6.32
C MET A 172 8.73 1.52 6.46
N THR A 173 7.48 1.09 6.49
CA THR A 173 7.09 -0.33 6.59
C THR A 173 7.36 -1.06 5.27
N LEU A 174 7.25 -2.38 5.30
CA LEU A 174 7.56 -3.22 4.15
C LEU A 174 6.59 -2.98 2.99
N ASP A 175 5.30 -2.81 3.28
CA ASP A 175 4.25 -2.63 2.26
C ASP A 175 3.08 -1.79 2.78
N ASN A 176 2.18 -1.39 1.86
CA ASN A 176 0.90 -0.78 2.20
C ASN A 176 -0.03 -1.82 2.81
N HIS A 177 -0.81 -1.40 3.79
CA HIS A 177 -1.82 -2.22 4.43
C HIS A 177 -3.08 -2.24 3.55
N ARG A 178 -3.44 -3.41 3.04
CA ARG A 178 -4.57 -3.55 2.10
C ARG A 178 -5.90 -3.17 2.71
N GLN A 179 -6.06 -3.45 3.99
CA GLN A 179 -7.27 -3.17 4.77
C GLN A 179 -7.62 -1.68 4.84
N ALA A 180 -6.62 -0.82 4.73
CA ALA A 180 -6.83 0.62 4.74
C ALA A 180 -7.47 1.18 3.45
N TRP A 181 -7.62 0.36 2.40
CA TRP A 181 -8.16 0.82 1.13
C TRP A 181 -9.69 0.77 1.13
N ALA A 182 -10.29 1.82 0.56
CA ALA A 182 -11.73 1.99 0.56
C ALA A 182 -12.46 1.10 -0.44
N THR A 183 -11.78 0.55 -1.43
CA THR A 183 -12.39 -0.27 -2.47
C THR A 183 -11.75 -1.63 -2.55
N LEU A 184 -12.52 -2.64 -2.96
CA LEU A 184 -12.01 -3.95 -3.26
C LEU A 184 -11.20 -3.92 -4.53
N GLY A 185 -10.04 -4.55 -4.49
CA GLY A 185 -9.15 -4.58 -5.62
C GLY A 185 -7.97 -5.49 -5.42
N LEU A 186 -7.08 -5.48 -6.39
CA LEU A 186 -5.91 -6.33 -6.45
C LEU A 186 -4.66 -5.54 -6.06
N SER A 187 -4.23 -5.69 -4.80
CA SER A 187 -2.97 -5.09 -4.39
C SER A 187 -2.97 -3.57 -4.64
N ASP A 188 -1.97 -3.06 -5.34
CA ASP A 188 -1.82 -1.64 -5.63
C ASP A 188 -2.74 -1.12 -6.75
N GLN A 189 -3.62 -1.96 -7.28
CA GLN A 189 -4.52 -1.58 -8.37
C GLN A 189 -5.82 -0.95 -7.89
N PHE A 190 -6.26 -1.25 -6.69
CA PHE A 190 -7.59 -0.85 -6.23
C PHE A 190 -7.70 0.60 -5.75
N GLY A 191 -6.59 1.27 -5.51
CA GLY A 191 -6.59 2.70 -5.19
C GLY A 191 -6.85 3.62 -6.38
N ARG A 192 -6.81 3.11 -7.62
CA ARG A 192 -6.95 3.89 -8.85
C ARG A 192 -8.37 3.87 -9.38
N HIS A 193 -8.86 5.02 -9.76
CA HIS A 193 -10.18 5.20 -10.35
C HIS A 193 -10.13 6.13 -11.57
N VAL A 194 -11.04 5.92 -12.50
CA VAL A 194 -11.28 6.86 -13.60
C VAL A 194 -12.28 7.91 -13.11
N GLY A 195 -11.87 9.17 -13.10
CA GLY A 195 -12.72 10.25 -12.61
C GLY A 195 -12.08 11.61 -12.73
N ILE A 196 -12.61 12.54 -11.97
CA ILE A 196 -12.11 13.90 -11.82
C ILE A 196 -11.74 14.15 -10.36
N PHE A 197 -10.76 14.99 -10.15
CA PHE A 197 -10.33 15.40 -8.82
C PHE A 197 -10.03 16.89 -8.74
N ALA A 198 -10.13 17.39 -7.52
CA ALA A 198 -9.58 18.68 -7.13
C ALA A 198 -8.61 18.49 -5.98
N LYS A 199 -7.50 19.21 -6.01
CA LYS A 199 -6.52 19.24 -4.93
C LYS A 199 -6.04 20.64 -4.68
N GLY A 200 -5.59 20.89 -3.47
CA GLY A 200 -5.05 22.20 -3.17
C GLY A 200 -4.69 22.39 -1.71
N ARG A 201 -4.48 23.65 -1.37
CA ARG A 201 -4.12 24.07 -0.04
C ARG A 201 -4.72 25.42 0.31
N PHE A 202 -5.36 25.48 1.47
CA PHE A 202 -5.76 26.69 2.13
C PHE A 202 -4.87 26.88 3.38
N ASN A 203 -3.87 27.74 3.27
CA ASN A 203 -2.85 27.88 4.29
C ASN A 203 -2.21 26.52 4.64
N LYS A 204 -2.34 26.05 5.88
CA LYS A 204 -1.81 24.76 6.36
C LYS A 204 -2.75 23.57 6.10
N LEU A 205 -3.95 23.76 5.62
CA LEU A 205 -4.89 22.71 5.30
C LEU A 205 -4.71 22.28 3.84
N GLN A 206 -4.19 21.08 3.60
CA GLN A 206 -4.25 20.44 2.28
C GLN A 206 -5.56 19.68 2.12
N TYR A 207 -6.05 19.62 0.88
CA TYR A 207 -7.21 18.82 0.55
C TYR A 207 -7.03 18.09 -0.78
N ARG A 208 -7.73 16.97 -0.91
CA ARG A 208 -7.92 16.17 -2.13
C ARG A 208 -9.33 15.64 -2.11
N VAL A 209 -10.07 15.86 -3.18
CA VAL A 209 -11.43 15.36 -3.33
C VAL A 209 -11.61 14.83 -4.74
N SER A 210 -12.40 13.79 -4.90
CA SER A 210 -12.61 13.15 -6.21
C SER A 210 -14.03 12.62 -6.36
N ILE A 211 -14.47 12.58 -7.62
CA ILE A 211 -15.69 11.91 -8.07
C ILE A 211 -15.27 10.94 -9.16
N ASN A 212 -15.56 9.65 -8.98
CA ASN A 212 -15.07 8.60 -9.86
C ASN A 212 -16.20 7.70 -10.36
N GLU A 213 -15.96 7.02 -11.48
CA GLU A 213 -16.72 5.85 -11.86
C GLU A 213 -16.36 4.69 -10.93
N ALA A 214 -17.35 4.04 -10.34
CA ALA A 214 -17.11 2.80 -9.64
C ALA A 214 -16.76 1.69 -10.64
N SER A 215 -15.84 0.79 -10.25
CA SER A 215 -15.51 -0.36 -11.08
C SER A 215 -16.68 -1.33 -11.15
N VAL A 216 -16.99 -1.81 -12.35
CA VAL A 216 -17.95 -2.91 -12.56
C VAL A 216 -17.30 -4.27 -12.33
N SER A 217 -15.98 -4.34 -12.46
CA SER A 217 -15.19 -5.55 -12.15
C SER A 217 -14.76 -5.49 -10.69
N SER A 218 -15.36 -6.31 -9.85
CA SER A 218 -15.03 -6.46 -8.44
C SER A 218 -14.30 -7.77 -8.19
N LEU A 219 -13.49 -7.83 -7.14
CA LEU A 219 -12.97 -9.10 -6.64
C LEU A 219 -14.06 -9.95 -5.97
N ASP A 220 -15.08 -9.30 -5.46
CA ASP A 220 -16.22 -9.99 -4.85
C ASP A 220 -17.23 -10.38 -5.95
N GLU A 221 -17.11 -11.61 -6.41
CA GLU A 221 -17.96 -12.17 -7.47
C GLU A 221 -19.16 -12.96 -6.90
N ARG A 222 -19.37 -12.93 -5.57
CA ARG A 222 -20.50 -13.60 -4.93
C ARG A 222 -21.83 -13.02 -5.42
N ASP A 223 -22.84 -13.85 -5.45
CA ASP A 223 -24.22 -13.40 -5.59
C ASP A 223 -24.85 -13.20 -4.20
N PRO A 224 -25.72 -12.18 -4.00
CA PRO A 224 -26.45 -11.99 -2.77
C PRO A 224 -27.33 -13.21 -2.46
N VAL A 225 -27.38 -13.60 -1.19
CA VAL A 225 -28.19 -14.71 -0.71
C VAL A 225 -29.31 -14.19 0.17
N ALA A 226 -30.52 -14.73 0.01
CA ALA A 226 -31.70 -14.31 0.78
C ALA A 226 -31.43 -14.30 2.29
N GLY A 227 -31.60 -13.14 2.93
CA GLY A 227 -31.34 -12.90 4.34
C GLY A 227 -29.85 -12.92 4.74
N GLY A 228 -28.93 -13.12 3.78
CA GLY A 228 -27.49 -13.23 3.99
C GLY A 228 -26.79 -11.90 4.18
N GLU A 229 -25.47 -11.95 4.02
CA GLU A 229 -24.56 -10.81 4.08
C GLU A 229 -24.63 -9.97 2.81
N ALA A 230 -24.19 -8.72 2.89
CA ALA A 230 -24.05 -7.85 1.74
C ALA A 230 -22.93 -8.33 0.80
N VAL A 231 -23.05 -7.99 -0.47
CA VAL A 231 -22.05 -8.24 -1.52
C VAL A 231 -21.64 -6.91 -2.17
N TYR A 232 -20.36 -6.64 -2.29
CA TYR A 232 -19.87 -5.38 -2.85
C TYR A 232 -19.56 -5.50 -4.34
N ARG A 233 -20.57 -5.34 -5.18
CA ARG A 233 -20.48 -5.37 -6.65
C ARG A 233 -21.09 -4.14 -7.32
N GLY A 234 -21.51 -3.17 -6.55
CA GLY A 234 -22.17 -1.98 -7.02
C GLY A 234 -23.51 -2.21 -7.68
N ARG A 235 -24.07 -1.19 -8.28
CA ARG A 235 -25.39 -1.19 -8.89
C ARG A 235 -25.58 -2.15 -10.07
N SER A 236 -24.52 -2.80 -10.54
CA SER A 236 -24.60 -3.79 -11.63
C SER A 236 -25.50 -4.97 -11.25
N LEU A 237 -25.53 -5.39 -9.99
CA LEU A 237 -26.44 -6.43 -9.49
C LEU A 237 -27.90 -5.98 -9.45
N LEU A 238 -28.15 -4.68 -9.42
CA LEU A 238 -29.50 -4.09 -9.47
C LEU A 238 -29.95 -3.81 -10.92
N GLY A 239 -29.31 -4.42 -11.92
CA GLY A 239 -29.65 -4.25 -13.33
C GLY A 239 -29.10 -2.98 -14.00
N SER A 240 -28.28 -2.20 -13.32
CA SER A 240 -27.61 -1.05 -13.91
C SER A 240 -26.42 -1.49 -14.78
N LYS A 241 -26.23 -0.84 -15.94
CA LYS A 241 -25.04 -1.04 -16.77
C LYS A 241 -23.77 -0.49 -16.16
N LYS A 242 -23.88 0.36 -15.10
CA LYS A 242 -22.77 1.01 -14.40
C LYS A 242 -22.85 0.72 -12.93
N ALA A 243 -21.69 0.59 -12.28
CA ALA A 243 -21.62 0.35 -10.85
C ALA A 243 -21.94 1.58 -9.98
N GLY A 244 -22.14 2.75 -10.58
CA GLY A 244 -22.42 4.00 -9.89
C GLY A 244 -21.24 4.95 -9.85
N LYS A 245 -21.31 5.95 -8.96
CA LYS A 245 -20.25 6.91 -8.70
C LYS A 245 -19.70 6.71 -7.29
N THR A 246 -18.41 6.92 -7.13
CA THR A 246 -17.78 7.02 -5.83
C THR A 246 -17.30 8.43 -5.56
N PHE A 247 -17.33 8.82 -4.29
CA PHE A 247 -16.86 10.10 -3.80
C PHE A 247 -15.82 9.85 -2.74
N ALA A 248 -14.68 10.51 -2.84
CA ALA A 248 -13.63 10.38 -1.84
C ALA A 248 -13.02 11.73 -1.51
N GLY A 249 -12.55 11.87 -0.29
CA GLY A 249 -11.86 13.07 0.16
C GLY A 249 -10.89 12.77 1.29
N TYR A 250 -9.78 13.51 1.28
CA TYR A 250 -8.81 13.51 2.37
C TYR A 250 -8.31 14.93 2.61
N PHE A 251 -8.34 15.33 3.87
CA PHE A 251 -7.96 16.65 4.36
C PHE A 251 -6.88 16.45 5.43
N ASP A 252 -5.74 17.10 5.29
CA ASP A 252 -4.66 17.04 6.27
C ASP A 252 -4.19 18.44 6.68
N TYR A 253 -4.20 18.71 7.98
CA TYR A 253 -3.70 19.94 8.57
C TYR A 253 -2.24 19.78 8.95
N GLN A 254 -1.38 20.64 8.36
CA GLN A 254 0.08 20.54 8.46
C GLN A 254 0.59 21.48 9.56
N ILE A 255 0.85 20.92 10.73
CA ILE A 255 1.21 21.70 11.93
C ILE A 255 2.62 22.27 11.82
N PHE A 256 3.58 21.43 11.32
CA PHE A 256 4.97 21.83 11.12
C PHE A 256 5.24 22.23 9.66
N ASP A 257 6.21 21.59 9.03
CA ASP A 257 6.61 21.90 7.65
C ASP A 257 5.58 21.38 6.65
N GLU A 258 5.32 22.19 5.63
CA GLU A 258 4.36 21.86 4.58
C GLU A 258 4.91 20.79 3.63
N GLU A 259 4.09 19.84 3.27
CA GLU A 259 4.41 18.78 2.30
C GLU A 259 3.95 19.15 0.88
N SER A 260 4.64 18.56 -0.11
CA SER A 260 4.22 18.69 -1.51
C SER A 260 2.86 18.05 -1.76
N ASN A 261 2.05 18.67 -2.60
CA ASN A 261 0.78 18.15 -3.12
C ASN A 261 0.82 17.97 -4.65
N LEU A 262 2.02 17.92 -5.24
CA LEU A 262 2.18 17.77 -6.70
C LEU A 262 1.63 16.42 -7.17
N LEU A 263 2.06 15.34 -6.56
CA LEU A 263 1.60 13.98 -6.85
C LEU A 263 0.68 13.45 -5.74
N PRO A 264 -0.15 12.44 -6.00
CA PRO A 264 -1.04 11.87 -4.98
C PRO A 264 -0.30 11.14 -3.86
N TYR A 265 1.00 10.92 -3.99
CA TYR A 265 1.79 10.04 -3.14
C TYR A 265 2.36 10.79 -1.93
N LYS A 266 1.96 10.41 -0.73
CA LYS A 266 2.49 10.94 0.54
C LYS A 266 3.77 10.21 0.96
N VAL A 267 4.71 10.93 1.54
CA VAL A 267 5.98 10.37 2.04
C VAL A 267 5.74 9.59 3.33
N GLY A 268 6.29 8.38 3.43
CA GLY A 268 6.19 7.50 4.60
C GLY A 268 7.25 7.76 5.67
N THR A 269 8.43 8.26 5.26
CA THR A 269 9.48 8.77 6.16
C THR A 269 10.39 9.72 5.41
N TYR A 270 10.73 10.84 6.02
CA TYR A 270 11.69 11.84 5.52
C TYR A 270 13.12 11.57 5.98
N LEU A 271 13.33 10.53 6.80
CA LEU A 271 14.64 10.20 7.37
C LEU A 271 15.29 11.36 8.15
N GLY A 272 14.48 12.28 8.67
CA GLY A 272 14.93 13.44 9.41
C GLY A 272 15.30 14.66 8.57
N GLU A 273 15.06 14.66 7.26
CA GLU A 273 15.29 15.83 6.40
C GLU A 273 14.23 16.92 6.59
N LYS A 274 13.09 16.57 7.13
CA LYS A 274 11.95 17.47 7.30
C LYS A 274 11.29 17.27 8.66
N ARG A 275 10.68 18.33 9.18
CA ARG A 275 9.86 18.28 10.40
C ARG A 275 8.41 18.30 10.01
N VAL A 276 7.76 17.15 10.04
CA VAL A 276 6.36 17.01 9.66
C VAL A 276 5.54 16.55 10.85
N PHE A 277 4.42 17.23 11.10
CA PHE A 277 3.36 16.75 11.98
C PHE A 277 2.03 17.13 11.34
N ASN A 278 1.27 16.12 10.93
CA ASN A 278 -0.01 16.29 10.27
C ASN A 278 -1.08 15.51 11.00
N ILE A 279 -2.29 16.07 11.02
CA ILE A 279 -3.52 15.38 11.45
C ILE A 279 -4.45 15.40 10.26
N GLY A 280 -4.95 14.23 9.87
CA GLY A 280 -5.78 14.04 8.69
C GLY A 280 -7.12 13.39 9.01
N ALA A 281 -8.08 13.64 8.12
CA ALA A 281 -9.37 12.98 8.10
C ALA A 281 -9.85 12.79 6.66
N GLY A 282 -10.49 11.67 6.38
CA GLY A 282 -11.02 11.41 5.05
C GLY A 282 -12.25 10.53 5.05
N PHE A 283 -12.87 10.46 3.89
CA PHE A 283 -14.08 9.68 3.66
C PHE A 283 -14.10 9.05 2.27
N PHE A 284 -14.85 7.96 2.16
CA PHE A 284 -15.24 7.33 0.90
C PHE A 284 -16.73 7.01 0.96
N LEU A 285 -17.46 7.31 -0.12
CA LEU A 285 -18.87 7.02 -0.28
C LEU A 285 -19.13 6.39 -1.64
N HIS A 286 -19.86 5.27 -1.66
CA HIS A 286 -20.38 4.64 -2.87
C HIS A 286 -21.86 4.35 -2.71
N PRO A 287 -22.77 5.25 -3.13
CA PRO A 287 -24.20 5.06 -3.03
C PRO A 287 -24.69 3.83 -3.78
N GLY A 288 -25.34 2.90 -3.07
CA GLY A 288 -25.78 1.61 -3.60
C GLY A 288 -24.63 0.71 -4.05
N GLY A 289 -23.45 0.83 -3.41
CA GLY A 289 -22.26 0.04 -3.75
C GLY A 289 -22.33 -1.40 -3.30
N ALA A 290 -23.02 -1.67 -2.20
CA ALA A 290 -23.32 -3.01 -1.71
C ALA A 290 -24.75 -3.42 -2.08
N VAL A 291 -25.01 -4.72 -2.14
CA VAL A 291 -26.31 -5.29 -2.48
C VAL A 291 -26.62 -6.41 -1.49
N ILE A 292 -27.85 -6.40 -0.98
CA ILE A 292 -28.44 -7.45 -0.14
C ILE A 292 -29.64 -8.06 -0.83
N ASP A 293 -29.99 -9.29 -0.46
CA ASP A 293 -31.26 -9.93 -0.84
C ASP A 293 -32.17 -10.03 0.39
N ASN A 294 -33.23 -9.20 0.43
CA ASN A 294 -34.25 -9.20 1.46
C ASN A 294 -35.36 -10.21 1.19
N GLY A 295 -35.34 -10.89 0.06
CA GLY A 295 -36.38 -11.83 -0.35
C GLY A 295 -36.23 -13.23 0.21
N SER A 296 -36.59 -14.20 -0.59
CA SER A 296 -36.43 -15.62 -0.30
C SER A 296 -35.68 -16.30 -1.45
N THR A 297 -35.26 -17.55 -1.23
CA THR A 297 -34.55 -18.33 -2.27
C THR A 297 -35.39 -18.50 -3.56
N LEU A 298 -36.70 -18.47 -3.47
CA LEU A 298 -37.63 -18.59 -4.61
C LEU A 298 -38.02 -17.23 -5.21
N GLN A 299 -37.91 -16.17 -4.45
CA GLN A 299 -38.28 -14.80 -4.85
C GLN A 299 -37.23 -13.81 -4.29
N PRO A 300 -36.12 -13.64 -4.97
CA PRO A 300 -35.09 -12.67 -4.58
C PRO A 300 -35.65 -11.24 -4.63
N GLU A 301 -35.33 -10.45 -3.61
CA GLU A 301 -35.64 -9.02 -3.52
C GLU A 301 -34.33 -8.23 -3.26
N LEU A 302 -33.68 -7.88 -4.34
CA LEU A 302 -32.38 -7.20 -4.25
C LEU A 302 -32.55 -5.72 -3.90
N ALA A 303 -31.83 -5.27 -2.89
CA ALA A 303 -31.75 -3.89 -2.46
C ALA A 303 -30.31 -3.40 -2.39
N GLY A 304 -30.08 -2.14 -2.77
CA GLY A 304 -28.78 -1.49 -2.68
C GLY A 304 -28.57 -0.88 -1.30
N GLU A 305 -27.37 -1.06 -0.74
CA GLU A 305 -26.89 -0.40 0.46
C GLU A 305 -25.73 0.53 0.11
N ASP A 306 -25.65 1.67 0.80
CA ASP A 306 -24.56 2.62 0.62
C ASP A 306 -23.28 2.07 1.30
N VAL A 307 -22.16 2.16 0.61
CA VAL A 307 -20.84 1.91 1.23
C VAL A 307 -20.29 3.23 1.72
N PHE A 308 -19.98 3.32 3.00
CA PHE A 308 -19.42 4.50 3.62
C PHE A 308 -18.23 4.15 4.51
N ILE A 309 -17.10 4.83 4.29
CA ILE A 309 -15.88 4.63 5.04
C ILE A 309 -15.34 5.98 5.44
N TYR A 310 -14.91 6.12 6.68
CA TYR A 310 -14.21 7.30 7.15
C TYR A 310 -12.97 6.92 7.95
N ALA A 311 -11.99 7.80 7.93
CA ALA A 311 -10.71 7.59 8.59
C ALA A 311 -10.21 8.89 9.23
N VAL A 312 -9.49 8.74 10.34
CA VAL A 312 -8.70 9.81 10.95
C VAL A 312 -7.28 9.31 11.17
N ASP A 313 -6.29 10.15 10.93
CA ASP A 313 -4.90 9.76 11.08
C ASP A 313 -4.02 10.88 11.63
N ALA A 314 -2.84 10.49 12.12
CA ALA A 314 -1.79 11.39 12.53
C ALA A 314 -0.43 10.87 12.06
N PHE A 315 0.39 11.74 11.50
CA PHE A 315 1.74 11.45 11.04
C PHE A 315 2.74 12.41 11.64
N TYR A 316 3.80 11.85 12.21
CA TYR A 316 4.93 12.58 12.73
C TYR A 316 6.22 12.05 12.12
N ASP A 317 7.07 12.95 11.61
CA ASP A 317 8.45 12.65 11.18
C ASP A 317 9.31 13.87 11.45
N ALA A 318 10.34 13.71 12.28
CA ALA A 318 11.21 14.84 12.60
C ALA A 318 12.60 14.39 13.04
N PRO A 319 13.65 15.20 12.73
CA PRO A 319 14.96 15.03 13.34
C PRO A 319 14.88 15.27 14.85
N LEU A 320 15.57 14.46 15.62
CA LEU A 320 15.68 14.59 17.08
C LEU A 320 16.94 15.34 17.51
N SER A 321 17.91 15.47 16.60
CA SER A 321 19.13 16.26 16.82
C SER A 321 19.82 16.56 15.50
N ASP A 322 20.80 17.46 15.50
CA ASP A 322 21.65 17.81 14.37
C ASP A 322 22.57 16.65 13.90
N LYS A 323 22.54 15.53 14.58
CA LYS A 323 23.34 14.33 14.25
C LYS A 323 22.62 13.40 13.27
N GLY A 324 21.48 13.82 12.73
CA GLY A 324 20.73 13.10 11.69
C GLY A 324 19.87 11.93 12.22
N ASN A 325 19.73 11.74 13.53
CA ASN A 325 18.76 10.80 14.06
C ASN A 325 17.34 11.39 13.98
N ALA A 326 16.36 10.53 13.71
CA ALA A 326 14.98 10.95 13.52
C ALA A 326 13.99 9.91 14.03
N LEU A 327 12.79 10.39 14.34
CA LEU A 327 11.66 9.57 14.71
C LEU A 327 10.56 9.73 13.67
N THR A 328 10.05 8.60 13.16
CA THR A 328 8.85 8.52 12.32
C THR A 328 7.78 7.78 13.11
N ALA A 329 6.56 8.30 13.17
CA ALA A 329 5.40 7.63 13.77
C ALA A 329 4.14 7.92 12.98
N TYR A 330 3.23 6.95 12.90
CA TYR A 330 1.94 7.06 12.26
C TYR A 330 0.89 6.27 13.02
N ALA A 331 -0.33 6.79 13.06
CA ALA A 331 -1.50 6.08 13.56
C ALA A 331 -2.71 6.44 12.70
N LEU A 332 -3.56 5.44 12.44
CA LEU A 332 -4.79 5.52 11.67
C LEU A 332 -5.89 4.76 12.41
N TYR A 333 -7.06 5.36 12.50
CA TYR A 333 -8.31 4.67 12.85
C TYR A 333 -9.31 4.88 11.73
N GLN A 334 -9.92 3.77 11.27
CA GLN A 334 -10.87 3.75 10.16
C GLN A 334 -12.10 2.93 10.56
N VAL A 335 -13.26 3.43 10.21
CA VAL A 335 -14.54 2.70 10.28
C VAL A 335 -15.02 2.47 8.86
N ALA A 336 -15.37 1.23 8.55
CA ALA A 336 -15.85 0.82 7.25
C ALA A 336 -17.25 0.20 7.37
N ASP A 337 -18.16 0.68 6.56
CA ASP A 337 -19.45 0.08 6.33
C ASP A 337 -19.56 -0.28 4.83
N TYR A 338 -19.44 -1.57 4.55
CA TYR A 338 -19.64 -2.16 3.22
C TYR A 338 -21.02 -2.82 3.08
N GLY A 339 -21.94 -2.54 4.00
CA GLY A 339 -23.25 -3.17 4.13
C GLY A 339 -23.28 -4.26 5.19
N LYS A 340 -24.48 -4.83 5.39
CA LYS A 340 -24.79 -5.77 6.46
C LYS A 340 -23.81 -6.96 6.50
N ASN A 341 -23.10 -7.12 7.61
CA ASN A 341 -22.22 -8.26 7.89
C ASN A 341 -21.22 -8.56 6.75
N TYR A 342 -20.84 -7.55 5.97
CA TYR A 342 -19.93 -7.74 4.86
C TYR A 342 -18.55 -8.21 5.34
N LEU A 343 -18.08 -9.31 4.74
CA LEU A 343 -16.72 -9.81 4.92
C LEU A 343 -16.24 -10.50 3.64
N PHE A 344 -15.14 -9.99 3.08
CA PHE A 344 -14.49 -10.57 1.91
C PHE A 344 -12.97 -10.38 1.96
N GLY A 345 -12.25 -11.46 2.23
CA GLY A 345 -10.81 -11.41 2.44
C GLY A 345 -10.44 -10.47 3.60
N PRO A 346 -9.60 -9.45 3.40
CA PRO A 346 -9.24 -8.49 4.45
C PRO A 346 -10.25 -7.33 4.60
N TYR A 347 -11.31 -7.28 3.79
CA TYR A 347 -12.29 -6.20 3.79
C TYR A 347 -13.55 -6.63 4.50
N GLY A 348 -14.04 -5.79 5.40
CA GLY A 348 -15.29 -6.07 6.11
C GLY A 348 -15.89 -4.81 6.72
N THR A 349 -17.20 -4.87 6.99
CA THR A 349 -17.86 -3.89 7.84
C THR A 349 -17.32 -4.03 9.25
N GLY A 350 -16.86 -2.90 9.83
CA GLY A 350 -16.23 -2.89 11.15
C GLY A 350 -15.14 -1.82 11.28
N ASN A 351 -14.17 -2.08 12.15
CA ASN A 351 -13.15 -1.11 12.54
C ASN A 351 -11.75 -1.60 12.16
N PHE A 352 -10.90 -0.66 11.76
CA PHE A 352 -9.50 -0.90 11.46
C PHE A 352 -8.63 0.12 12.18
N PHE A 353 -7.62 -0.35 12.89
CA PHE A 353 -6.56 0.46 13.48
C PHE A 353 -5.21 0.02 12.93
N CYS A 354 -4.37 0.99 12.58
CA CYS A 354 -3.01 0.74 12.15
C CYS A 354 -2.07 1.75 12.78
N SER A 355 -0.93 1.29 13.26
CA SER A 355 0.13 2.17 13.72
C SER A 355 1.50 1.63 13.38
N HIS A 356 2.47 2.52 13.20
CA HIS A 356 3.86 2.14 13.10
C HIS A 356 4.77 3.24 13.64
N ALA A 357 5.93 2.85 14.13
CA ALA A 357 6.96 3.76 14.60
C ALA A 357 8.35 3.22 14.25
N GLY A 358 9.27 4.13 13.90
CA GLY A 358 10.65 3.78 13.56
C GLY A 358 11.62 4.87 13.92
N TYR A 359 12.82 4.47 14.29
CA TYR A 359 13.89 5.35 14.69
C TYR A 359 15.08 5.24 13.75
N VAL A 360 15.44 6.34 13.12
CA VAL A 360 16.62 6.42 12.27
C VAL A 360 17.83 6.72 13.11
N PHE A 361 18.85 5.87 13.06
CA PHE A 361 20.11 6.13 13.78
C PHE A 361 20.87 7.30 13.17
N LYS A 362 21.76 7.88 13.98
CA LYS A 362 22.69 8.96 13.57
C LYS A 362 23.41 8.62 12.28
N GLY A 363 23.56 9.59 11.41
CA GLY A 363 24.30 9.42 10.16
C GLY A 363 23.95 10.51 9.15
N ASP A 364 24.71 10.51 8.07
CA ASP A 364 24.55 11.37 6.92
C ASP A 364 23.70 10.65 5.86
N MET A 365 22.86 11.37 5.13
CA MET A 365 22.01 10.84 4.06
C MET A 365 22.80 10.21 2.91
N THR A 366 24.04 10.62 2.71
CA THR A 366 24.95 10.06 1.70
C THR A 366 25.60 8.74 2.15
N LYS A 367 25.45 8.37 3.42
CA LYS A 367 26.03 7.17 4.03
C LYS A 367 24.96 6.15 4.37
N ARG A 368 25.42 4.98 4.82
CA ARG A 368 24.51 3.94 5.31
C ARG A 368 23.78 4.41 6.57
N ARG A 369 22.46 4.26 6.56
CA ARG A 369 21.60 4.54 7.71
C ARG A 369 20.70 3.35 8.00
N TYR A 370 20.39 3.15 9.25
CA TYR A 370 19.53 2.08 9.70
C TYR A 370 18.32 2.66 10.43
N GLN A 371 17.17 2.04 10.20
CA GLN A 371 15.89 2.41 10.84
C GLN A 371 15.17 1.15 11.27
N PRO A 372 15.38 0.66 12.52
CA PRO A 372 14.46 -0.29 13.11
C PRO A 372 13.06 0.33 13.23
N TYR A 373 12.05 -0.53 13.07
CA TYR A 373 10.65 -0.12 13.19
C TYR A 373 9.78 -1.27 13.71
N ILE A 374 8.62 -0.89 14.22
CA ILE A 374 7.53 -1.78 14.58
C ILE A 374 6.25 -1.29 13.91
N SER A 375 5.40 -2.22 13.50
CA SER A 375 4.05 -1.94 13.00
C SER A 375 3.05 -2.85 13.71
N TYR A 376 1.84 -2.32 13.88
CA TYR A 376 0.71 -3.05 14.46
C TYR A 376 -0.55 -2.70 13.68
N GLU A 377 -1.35 -3.73 13.39
CA GLU A 377 -2.68 -3.62 12.78
C GLU A 377 -3.66 -4.43 13.62
N TRP A 378 -4.83 -3.86 13.85
CA TRP A 378 -5.97 -4.53 14.45
C TRP A 378 -7.21 -4.27 13.61
N GLN A 379 -8.03 -5.31 13.46
CA GLN A 379 -9.24 -5.23 12.67
C GLN A 379 -10.33 -6.06 13.34
N SER A 380 -11.49 -5.46 13.56
CA SER A 380 -12.72 -6.14 13.97
C SER A 380 -13.73 -6.12 12.85
N TYR A 381 -14.53 -7.17 12.76
CA TYR A 381 -15.56 -7.34 11.75
C TYR A 381 -16.90 -7.60 12.41
N ASP A 382 -17.99 -6.99 11.88
CA ASP A 382 -19.33 -7.24 12.38
C ASP A 382 -19.84 -8.65 12.02
N ALA A 383 -19.25 -9.27 10.99
CA ALA A 383 -19.62 -10.59 10.50
C ALA A 383 -19.14 -11.75 11.37
N VAL A 384 -18.10 -11.54 12.20
CA VAL A 384 -17.45 -12.59 13.00
C VAL A 384 -16.95 -12.03 14.32
N ASP A 385 -16.92 -12.86 15.36
CA ASP A 385 -16.42 -12.45 16.69
C ASP A 385 -14.89 -12.33 16.74
N ASP A 386 -14.19 -12.96 15.79
CA ASP A 386 -12.73 -12.97 15.75
C ASP A 386 -12.15 -11.65 15.23
N ASN A 387 -11.14 -11.17 15.92
CA ASN A 387 -10.35 -10.02 15.47
C ASN A 387 -9.11 -10.47 14.70
N ARG A 388 -8.72 -9.69 13.70
CA ARG A 388 -7.44 -9.86 13.02
C ARG A 388 -6.40 -8.97 13.65
N ASN A 389 -5.24 -9.53 13.95
CA ASN A 389 -4.09 -8.82 14.50
C ASN A 389 -2.85 -9.11 13.66
N SER A 390 -2.08 -8.07 13.34
CA SER A 390 -0.84 -8.20 12.61
C SER A 390 0.25 -7.38 13.29
N ILE A 391 1.41 -7.99 13.53
CA ILE A 391 2.59 -7.33 14.09
C ILE A 391 3.74 -7.51 13.10
N GLY A 392 4.40 -6.39 12.75
CA GLY A 392 5.64 -6.37 12.00
C GLY A 392 6.77 -5.79 12.84
N ILE A 393 7.92 -6.46 12.84
CA ILE A 393 9.16 -5.93 13.43
C ILE A 393 10.22 -5.97 12.35
N GLY A 394 10.74 -4.81 11.98
CA GLY A 394 11.64 -4.72 10.85
C GLY A 394 12.82 -3.78 11.06
N ILE A 395 13.75 -3.86 10.13
CA ILE A 395 14.87 -2.92 10.02
C ILE A 395 15.07 -2.55 8.56
N ASN A 396 15.12 -1.26 8.30
CA ASN A 396 15.55 -0.70 7.02
C ASN A 396 17.03 -0.40 7.04
N ALA A 397 17.73 -0.72 5.96
CA ALA A 397 19.09 -0.31 5.69
C ALA A 397 19.10 0.55 4.42
N TYR A 398 19.28 1.83 4.58
CA TYR A 398 19.39 2.81 3.50
C TYR A 398 20.86 2.95 3.09
N ARG A 399 21.13 2.90 1.79
CA ARG A 399 22.46 3.05 1.22
C ARG A 399 22.72 4.45 0.68
N SER A 400 21.68 5.05 0.10
CA SER A 400 21.69 6.38 -0.48
C SER A 400 20.26 6.94 -0.36
N GLY A 401 19.90 7.40 0.84
CA GLY A 401 18.54 7.77 1.12
C GLY A 401 17.55 6.67 0.68
N HIS A 402 16.47 7.07 0.06
CA HIS A 402 15.45 6.13 -0.44
C HIS A 402 15.81 5.42 -1.75
N HIS A 403 16.84 5.86 -2.49
CA HIS A 403 17.21 5.24 -3.79
C HIS A 403 17.66 3.80 -3.70
N SER A 404 18.21 3.39 -2.56
CA SER A 404 18.61 2.02 -2.33
C SER A 404 18.29 1.64 -0.90
N LYS A 405 17.23 0.86 -0.73
CA LYS A 405 16.73 0.38 0.56
C LYS A 405 16.66 -1.14 0.58
N PHE A 406 17.18 -1.72 1.65
CA PHE A 406 16.95 -3.10 2.02
C PHE A 406 16.11 -3.12 3.29
N THR A 407 15.12 -4.01 3.34
CA THR A 407 14.24 -4.18 4.51
C THR A 407 14.22 -5.64 4.88
N LEU A 408 14.47 -5.93 6.14
CA LEU A 408 14.19 -7.23 6.74
C LEU A 408 13.06 -7.06 7.75
N GLU A 409 11.99 -7.82 7.61
CA GLU A 409 10.83 -7.78 8.51
C GLU A 409 10.43 -9.20 8.92
N TYR A 410 10.21 -9.40 10.21
CA TYR A 410 9.38 -10.50 10.71
C TYR A 410 7.96 -10.00 10.86
N LYS A 411 7.01 -10.70 10.24
CA LYS A 411 5.57 -10.42 10.31
C LYS A 411 4.82 -11.60 10.87
N SER A 412 3.95 -11.35 11.85
CA SER A 412 3.00 -12.31 12.39
C SER A 412 1.59 -11.78 12.15
N ASP A 413 0.73 -12.59 11.54
CA ASP A 413 -0.68 -12.28 11.26
C ASP A 413 -1.55 -13.38 11.89
N VAL A 414 -2.54 -12.96 12.69
CA VAL A 414 -3.42 -13.86 13.45
C VAL A 414 -4.86 -13.46 13.16
N PHE A 415 -5.69 -14.43 12.78
CA PHE A 415 -7.12 -14.28 12.59
C PHE A 415 -7.83 -15.54 13.05
N GLY A 416 -8.59 -15.45 14.14
CA GLY A 416 -9.13 -16.60 14.85
C GLY A 416 -8.02 -17.56 15.25
N ASP A 417 -8.19 -18.83 14.94
CA ASP A 417 -7.19 -19.87 15.20
C ASP A 417 -6.05 -19.90 14.17
N THR A 418 -6.18 -19.15 13.07
CA THR A 418 -5.17 -19.14 12.01
C THR A 418 -4.07 -18.16 12.35
N LYS A 419 -2.83 -18.65 12.37
CA LYS A 419 -1.62 -17.85 12.56
C LYS A 419 -0.66 -18.06 11.39
N SER A 420 -0.16 -16.99 10.82
CA SER A 420 0.83 -17.02 9.75
C SER A 420 2.02 -16.13 10.10
N ASN A 421 3.22 -16.68 10.00
CA ASN A 421 4.44 -15.96 10.31
C ASN A 421 5.39 -15.98 9.11
N TYR A 422 5.98 -14.82 8.83
CA TYR A 422 6.85 -14.63 7.68
C TYR A 422 8.13 -13.89 8.07
N LEU A 423 9.24 -14.30 7.47
CA LEU A 423 10.45 -13.50 7.43
C LEU A 423 10.64 -13.01 6.00
N ILE A 424 10.65 -11.69 5.80
CA ILE A 424 10.63 -11.09 4.48
C ILE A 424 11.86 -10.21 4.32
N LEU A 425 12.65 -10.49 3.28
CA LEU A 425 13.73 -9.64 2.83
C LEU A 425 13.30 -8.94 1.54
N GLN A 426 13.35 -7.60 1.53
CA GLN A 426 13.06 -6.80 0.35
C GLN A 426 14.26 -5.94 -0.04
N ALA A 427 14.55 -5.91 -1.32
CA ALA A 427 15.44 -4.93 -1.92
C ALA A 427 14.64 -3.98 -2.82
N MET A 428 14.85 -2.68 -2.65
CA MET A 428 14.28 -1.65 -3.50
C MET A 428 15.40 -0.74 -4.02
N ILE A 429 15.39 -0.54 -5.33
CA ILE A 429 16.27 0.40 -6.01
C ILE A 429 15.42 1.26 -6.93
N TYR A 430 15.64 2.56 -6.91
CA TYR A 430 15.03 3.50 -7.85
C TYR A 430 15.97 4.61 -8.29
N LEU A 431 15.69 5.18 -9.47
CA LEU A 431 16.40 6.33 -10.05
C LEU A 431 15.82 7.64 -9.55
#